data_b666b2da6e309a2a12254b722278d5ce
#
_entry.id   b666b2da6e309a2a12254b722278d5ce
#
_cell.length_a   1.000
_cell.length_b   1.000
_cell.length_c   1.000
_cell.angle_alpha   90.00
_cell.angle_beta   90.00
_cell.angle_gamma   90.00
#
_symmetry.space_group_name_H-M   'P 1'
#
loop_
_entity.id
_entity.type
_entity.pdbx_description
1 polymer ?
#
loop_
_entity_poly.entity_id
_entity_poly.type
_entity_poly.pdbx_seq_one_letter_code
_entity_poly.pdbx_strand_id
1 'polypeptide(L)'
;MQKVSKIKKTLLSKSFFSFWKYQFLIKSYNKKIKPYKINREILNIGDVVFALCFNPEEKKFYLIKQFRPFYFVRSKNLKYEIVGGLVDKGENLTTALKREIKEEIGVKTKKIVKLTTSVS
;
A
#
# COMPACT_ATOMS: atom_id res chain seq x y z
N MET A 1 -4.33 -24.61 9.57
CA MET A 1 -4.57 -23.33 10.25
C MET A 1 -3.49 -23.07 11.27
N GLN A 2 -3.09 -21.82 11.47
CA GLN A 2 -2.00 -21.43 12.38
C GLN A 2 -2.46 -20.23 13.23
N LYS A 3 -2.01 -20.20 14.49
CA LYS A 3 -2.16 -19.01 15.35
C LYS A 3 -0.84 -18.25 15.37
N VAL A 4 -0.91 -16.95 15.07
CA VAL A 4 0.25 -16.05 15.04
C VAL A 4 0.13 -15.04 16.16
N SER A 5 1.19 -14.84 16.93
CA SER A 5 1.28 -13.77 17.92
C SER A 5 2.58 -12.99 17.76
N LYS A 6 2.50 -11.67 17.88
CA LYS A 6 3.67 -10.80 17.90
C LYS A 6 4.35 -10.90 19.26
N ILE A 7 5.65 -11.15 19.29
CA ILE A 7 6.44 -11.22 20.54
C ILE A 7 7.20 -9.91 20.75
N LYS A 8 7.89 -9.43 19.71
CA LYS A 8 8.80 -8.28 19.81
C LYS A 8 8.73 -7.41 18.58
N LYS A 9 8.88 -6.09 18.77
CA LYS A 9 9.02 -5.08 17.74
C LYS A 9 10.26 -4.25 18.05
N THR A 10 11.16 -4.08 17.08
CA THR A 10 12.37 -3.28 17.22
C THR A 10 12.47 -2.31 16.05
N LEU A 11 12.63 -1.01 16.34
CA LEU A 11 12.89 0.00 15.31
C LEU A 11 14.33 -0.16 14.82
N LEU A 12 14.52 -0.36 13.52
CA LEU A 12 15.82 -0.48 12.88
C LEU A 12 16.30 0.86 12.31
N SER A 13 15.39 1.62 11.71
CA SER A 13 15.68 2.94 11.15
C SER A 13 14.41 3.77 11.07
N LYS A 14 14.56 5.09 11.18
CA LYS A 14 13.47 6.05 11.00
C LYS A 14 13.98 7.24 10.20
N SER A 15 13.33 7.48 9.07
CA SER A 15 13.54 8.65 8.23
C SER A 15 12.15 9.13 7.78
N PHE A 16 11.96 9.38 6.49
CA PHE A 16 10.61 9.59 5.91
C PHE A 16 9.71 8.37 6.16
N PHE A 17 10.26 7.17 5.99
CA PHE A 17 9.61 5.92 6.38
C PHE A 17 10.27 5.33 7.63
N SER A 18 9.57 4.39 8.30
CA SER A 18 10.14 3.63 9.42
C SER A 18 10.38 2.17 9.04
N PHE A 19 11.53 1.65 9.43
CA PHE A 19 11.94 0.28 9.16
C PHE A 19 12.03 -0.49 10.48
N TRP A 20 11.31 -1.60 10.57
CA TRP A 20 11.10 -2.35 11.79
C TRP A 20 11.45 -3.81 11.64
N LYS A 21 11.96 -4.42 12.71
CA LYS A 21 12.08 -5.86 12.87
C LYS A 21 11.03 -6.37 13.84
N TYR A 22 10.24 -7.31 13.38
CA TYR A 22 9.23 -7.99 14.18
C TYR A 22 9.62 -9.44 14.43
N GLN A 23 9.34 -9.92 15.64
CA GLN A 23 9.43 -11.34 15.98
C GLN A 23 8.02 -11.86 16.25
N PHE A 24 7.67 -12.94 15.58
CA PHE A 24 6.38 -13.61 15.74
C PHE A 24 6.57 -15.03 16.25
N LEU A 25 5.62 -15.50 17.07
CA LEU A 25 5.46 -16.89 17.46
C LEU A 25 4.39 -17.53 16.60
N ILE A 26 4.74 -18.58 15.90
CA ILE A 26 3.83 -19.38 15.08
C ILE A 26 3.47 -20.66 15.83
N LYS A 27 2.18 -20.88 16.05
CA LYS A 27 1.63 -22.11 16.64
C LYS A 27 0.75 -22.80 15.62
N SER A 28 1.07 -24.03 15.26
CA SER A 28 0.21 -24.86 14.41
C SER A 28 -0.92 -25.48 15.24
N TYR A 29 -2.07 -25.67 14.63
CA TYR A 29 -3.14 -26.49 15.19
C TYR A 29 -2.79 -27.98 15.14
N ASN A 30 -1.86 -28.38 14.28
CA ASN A 30 -1.27 -29.71 14.32
C ASN A 30 -0.32 -29.82 15.53
N LYS A 31 -0.73 -30.55 16.57
CA LYS A 31 0.02 -30.73 17.82
C LYS A 31 1.40 -31.38 17.64
N LYS A 32 1.66 -32.05 16.50
CA LYS A 32 2.97 -32.63 16.17
C LYS A 32 4.00 -31.57 15.79
N ILE A 33 3.56 -30.37 15.41
CA ILE A 33 4.44 -29.26 15.03
C ILE A 33 4.66 -28.37 16.24
N LYS A 34 5.89 -28.34 16.75
CA LYS A 34 6.26 -27.45 17.86
C LYS A 34 6.16 -25.97 17.46
N PRO A 35 5.75 -25.08 18.37
CA PRO A 35 5.77 -23.65 18.12
C PRO A 35 7.19 -23.18 17.75
N TYR A 36 7.30 -22.28 16.79
CA TYR A 36 8.57 -21.72 16.34
C TYR A 36 8.48 -20.19 16.16
N LYS A 37 9.64 -19.54 16.26
CA LYS A 37 9.77 -18.10 16.11
C LYS A 37 10.24 -17.75 14.70
N ILE A 38 9.70 -16.68 14.13
CA ILE A 38 10.19 -16.11 12.88
C ILE A 38 10.47 -14.61 13.07
N ASN A 39 11.43 -14.11 12.33
CA ASN A 39 11.71 -12.68 12.23
C ASN A 39 11.28 -12.18 10.85
N ARG A 40 10.71 -10.96 10.80
CA ARG A 40 10.37 -10.26 9.55
C ARG A 40 10.77 -8.81 9.66
N GLU A 41 11.29 -8.29 8.58
CA GLU A 41 11.60 -6.87 8.43
C GLU A 41 10.48 -6.21 7.64
N ILE A 42 9.96 -5.09 8.15
CA ILE A 42 8.80 -4.41 7.61
C ILE A 42 9.13 -2.94 7.44
N LEU A 43 8.99 -2.45 6.21
CA LEU A 43 9.02 -1.04 5.89
C LEU A 43 7.61 -0.48 6.05
N ASN A 44 7.41 0.43 7.00
CA ASN A 44 6.14 1.12 7.17
C ASN A 44 6.17 2.44 6.39
N ILE A 45 5.40 2.51 5.34
CA ILE A 45 5.24 3.69 4.49
C ILE A 45 3.96 4.49 4.79
N GLY A 46 3.13 4.04 5.74
CA GLY A 46 1.82 4.61 6.00
C GLY A 46 0.71 3.99 5.13
N ASP A 47 -0.48 4.57 5.22
CA ASP A 47 -1.61 4.15 4.42
C ASP A 47 -1.52 4.72 3.00
N VAL A 48 -2.00 3.97 2.02
CA VAL A 48 -2.08 4.38 0.62
C VAL A 48 -3.49 4.19 0.08
N VAL A 49 -3.86 5.03 -0.86
CA VAL A 49 -5.12 4.93 -1.60
C VAL A 49 -4.83 4.78 -3.09
N PHE A 50 -5.67 4.00 -3.76
CA PHE A 50 -5.62 3.83 -5.22
C PHE A 50 -6.99 3.95 -5.83
N ALA A 51 -7.07 4.52 -7.03
CA ALA A 51 -8.29 4.61 -7.81
C ALA A 51 -8.08 4.19 -9.25
N LEU A 52 -8.96 3.33 -9.74
CA LEU A 52 -9.14 3.13 -11.16
C LEU A 52 -10.21 4.13 -11.63
N CYS A 53 -9.78 5.21 -12.27
CA CYS A 53 -10.65 6.29 -12.71
C CYS A 53 -11.26 5.95 -14.07
N PHE A 54 -12.59 6.03 -14.15
CA PHE A 54 -13.35 5.73 -15.36
C PHE A 54 -14.14 6.97 -15.84
N ASN A 55 -13.99 7.30 -17.11
CA ASN A 55 -14.83 8.31 -17.77
C ASN A 55 -15.96 7.60 -18.52
N PRO A 56 -17.23 7.74 -18.06
CA PRO A 56 -18.37 7.05 -18.68
C PRO A 56 -18.76 7.62 -20.04
N GLU A 57 -18.46 8.90 -20.30
CA GLU A 57 -18.78 9.55 -21.58
C GLU A 57 -17.87 9.05 -22.69
N GLU A 58 -16.57 8.95 -22.41
CA GLU A 58 -15.58 8.44 -23.36
C GLU A 58 -15.42 6.92 -23.29
N LYS A 59 -15.99 6.25 -22.27
CA LYS A 59 -15.84 4.82 -21.98
C LYS A 59 -14.38 4.39 -21.85
N LYS A 60 -13.56 5.21 -21.17
CA LYS A 60 -12.11 5.02 -21.01
C LYS A 60 -11.70 5.06 -19.55
N PHE A 61 -10.62 4.35 -19.24
CA PHE A 61 -9.91 4.45 -17.98
C PHE A 61 -8.74 5.44 -18.10
N TYR A 62 -8.48 6.18 -17.03
CA TYR A 62 -7.29 7.01 -16.92
C TYR A 62 -6.17 6.21 -16.27
N LEU A 63 -5.01 6.23 -16.90
CA LEU A 63 -3.74 5.78 -16.35
C LEU A 63 -2.77 6.94 -16.35
N ILE A 64 -1.93 6.99 -15.34
CA ILE A 64 -0.84 7.96 -15.24
C ILE A 64 0.47 7.33 -15.69
N LYS A 65 1.35 8.12 -16.27
CA LYS A 65 2.69 7.68 -16.68
C LYS A 65 3.72 8.39 -15.80
N GLN A 66 4.36 7.64 -14.92
CA GLN A 66 5.22 8.20 -13.89
C GLN A 66 6.64 7.63 -13.91
N PHE A 67 7.57 8.46 -13.42
CA PHE A 67 8.91 8.01 -13.08
C PHE A 67 8.89 7.24 -11.77
N ARG A 68 9.30 5.98 -11.83
CA ARG A 68 9.52 5.13 -10.66
C ARG A 68 10.96 4.66 -10.69
N PRO A 69 11.83 5.13 -9.76
CA PRO A 69 13.28 4.87 -9.80
C PRO A 69 13.63 3.39 -10.00
N PHE A 70 13.07 2.51 -9.19
CA PHE A 70 13.33 1.08 -9.26
C PHE A 70 12.91 0.46 -10.61
N TYR A 71 11.73 0.85 -11.11
CA TYR A 71 11.26 0.39 -12.41
C TYR A 71 12.13 0.92 -13.54
N PHE A 72 12.51 2.21 -13.48
CA PHE A 72 13.34 2.85 -14.49
C PHE A 72 14.75 2.23 -14.59
N VAL A 73 15.37 1.91 -13.45
CA VAL A 73 16.68 1.24 -13.43
C VAL A 73 16.66 -0.07 -14.20
N ARG A 74 15.55 -0.82 -14.12
CA ARG A 74 15.40 -2.13 -14.77
C ARG A 74 14.92 -2.05 -16.22
N SER A 75 13.94 -1.19 -16.50
CA SER A 75 13.25 -1.13 -17.80
C SER A 75 13.69 0.02 -18.71
N LYS A 76 14.34 1.05 -18.15
CA LYS A 76 14.68 2.32 -18.81
C LYS A 76 13.45 3.11 -19.30
N ASN A 77 12.25 2.78 -18.80
CA ASN A 77 10.99 3.38 -19.20
C ASN A 77 10.25 3.99 -18.02
N LEU A 78 9.30 4.89 -18.31
CA LEU A 78 8.30 5.33 -17.35
C LEU A 78 7.25 4.24 -17.16
N LYS A 79 6.66 4.18 -15.97
CA LYS A 79 5.65 3.18 -15.61
C LYS A 79 4.25 3.74 -15.79
N TYR A 80 3.35 2.95 -16.39
CA TYR A 80 1.91 3.21 -16.35
C TYR A 80 1.31 2.65 -15.07
N GLU A 81 0.55 3.46 -14.38
CA GLU A 81 -0.07 3.12 -13.10
C GLU A 81 -1.48 3.70 -13.01
N ILE A 82 -2.29 3.14 -12.11
CA ILE A 82 -3.55 3.77 -11.67
C ILE A 82 -3.21 4.93 -10.73
N VAL A 83 -4.13 5.88 -10.60
CA VAL A 83 -4.00 7.00 -9.65
C VAL A 83 -3.84 6.49 -8.23
N GLY A 84 -2.95 7.07 -7.46
CA GLY A 84 -2.82 6.71 -6.04
C GLY A 84 -1.67 7.40 -5.34
N GLY A 85 -1.78 7.46 -4.02
CA GLY A 85 -0.75 8.07 -3.20
C GLY A 85 -0.93 7.82 -1.71
N LEU A 86 -0.06 8.44 -0.93
CA LEU A 86 -0.06 8.35 0.52
C LEU A 86 -1.23 9.15 1.12
N VAL A 87 -1.77 8.61 2.20
CA VAL A 87 -2.74 9.34 3.04
C VAL A 87 -1.97 10.24 4.00
N ASP A 88 -2.27 11.52 4.00
CA ASP A 88 -1.63 12.49 4.89
C ASP A 88 -2.11 12.29 6.34
N LYS A 89 -1.29 12.75 7.27
CA LYS A 89 -1.60 12.66 8.69
C LYS A 89 -2.92 13.38 9.01
N GLY A 90 -3.87 12.66 9.57
CA GLY A 90 -5.20 13.19 9.92
C GLY A 90 -6.18 13.27 8.76
N GLU A 91 -5.78 12.87 7.55
CA GLU A 91 -6.65 12.80 6.38
C GLU A 91 -7.44 11.48 6.38
N ASN A 92 -8.70 11.49 5.97
CA ASN A 92 -9.42 10.25 5.73
C ASN A 92 -9.18 9.72 4.32
N LEU A 93 -9.42 8.42 4.11
CA LEU A 93 -9.10 7.74 2.85
C LEU A 93 -9.81 8.35 1.64
N THR A 94 -11.08 8.75 1.79
CA THR A 94 -11.86 9.36 0.70
C THR A 94 -11.32 10.74 0.32
N THR A 95 -10.92 11.54 1.29
CA THR A 95 -10.31 12.85 1.05
C THR A 95 -8.96 12.72 0.37
N ALA A 96 -8.11 11.79 0.86
CA ALA A 96 -6.84 11.48 0.22
C ALA A 96 -7.02 11.06 -1.24
N LEU A 97 -7.96 10.16 -1.50
CA LEU A 97 -8.23 9.69 -2.85
C LEU A 97 -8.67 10.81 -3.80
N LYS A 98 -9.58 11.69 -3.34
CA LYS A 98 -10.02 12.85 -4.14
C LYS A 98 -8.89 13.84 -4.41
N ARG A 99 -8.02 14.06 -3.43
CA ARG A 99 -6.83 14.90 -3.57
C ARG A 99 -5.88 14.33 -4.63
N GLU A 100 -5.52 13.05 -4.52
CA GLU A 100 -4.64 12.37 -5.47
C GLU A 100 -5.21 12.38 -6.90
N ILE A 101 -6.51 12.12 -7.07
CA ILE A 101 -7.17 12.18 -8.40
C ILE A 101 -7.05 13.58 -8.99
N LYS A 102 -7.28 14.62 -8.18
CA LYS A 102 -7.17 16.00 -8.65
C LYS A 102 -5.73 16.38 -8.99
N GLU A 103 -4.77 15.98 -8.16
CA GLU A 103 -3.34 16.29 -8.36
C GLU A 103 -2.75 15.57 -9.58
N GLU A 104 -3.06 14.29 -9.78
CA GLU A 104 -2.45 13.46 -10.81
C GLU A 104 -3.14 13.54 -12.18
N ILE A 105 -4.44 13.70 -12.23
CA ILE A 105 -5.21 13.77 -13.52
C ILE A 105 -6.07 15.02 -13.68
N GLY A 106 -6.15 15.89 -12.68
CA GLY A 106 -6.83 17.19 -12.77
C GLY A 106 -8.35 17.14 -12.83
N VAL A 107 -8.99 16.00 -12.57
CA VAL A 107 -10.44 15.84 -12.63
C VAL A 107 -11.09 15.92 -11.26
N LYS A 108 -12.33 16.38 -11.22
CA LYS A 108 -13.16 16.34 -10.02
C LYS A 108 -13.97 15.05 -9.99
N THR A 109 -13.82 14.29 -8.90
CA THR A 109 -14.53 13.02 -8.70
C THR A 109 -16.02 13.27 -8.45
N LYS A 110 -16.89 12.62 -9.23
CA LYS A 110 -18.34 12.65 -9.05
C LYS A 110 -18.84 11.51 -8.14
N LYS A 111 -18.37 10.30 -8.36
CA LYS A 111 -18.78 9.09 -7.62
C LYS A 111 -17.57 8.23 -7.28
N ILE A 112 -17.55 7.71 -6.08
CA ILE A 112 -16.55 6.75 -5.62
C ILE A 112 -17.24 5.45 -5.24
N VAL A 113 -16.71 4.33 -5.73
CA VAL A 113 -17.15 2.98 -5.35
C VAL A 113 -15.96 2.28 -4.71
N LYS A 114 -16.10 1.87 -3.44
CA LYS A 114 -15.07 1.10 -2.75
C LYS A 114 -15.07 -0.33 -3.26
N LEU A 115 -13.95 -0.79 -3.79
CA LEU A 115 -13.77 -2.15 -4.28
C LEU A 115 -13.22 -3.06 -3.19
N THR A 116 -12.17 -2.64 -2.52
CA THR A 116 -11.50 -3.47 -1.50
C THR A 116 -10.69 -2.64 -0.53
N THR A 117 -10.31 -3.27 0.57
CA THR A 117 -9.25 -2.80 1.47
C THR A 117 -8.29 -3.95 1.67
N SER A 118 -7.00 -3.72 1.49
CA SER A 118 -5.95 -4.68 1.79
C SER A 118 -4.91 -4.06 2.69
N VAL A 119 -4.25 -4.92 3.47
CA VAL A 119 -3.05 -4.57 4.23
C VAL A 119 -1.91 -5.36 3.62
N SER A 120 -0.91 -4.68 3.14
CA SER A 120 0.30 -5.28 2.56
C SER A 120 1.50 -5.14 3.50
#